data_623382ec15750d79604c75617f959f15
#
_entry.id   623382ec15750d79604c75617f959f15
#
_cell.length_a   1.000
_cell.length_b   1.000
_cell.length_c   1.000
_cell.angle_alpha   90.00
_cell.angle_beta   90.00
_cell.angle_gamma   90.00
#
_symmetry.space_group_name_H-M   'P 1'
#
loop_
_entity.id
_entity.type
_entity.pdbx_description
1 polymer ?
#
loop_
_entity_poly.entity_id
_entity_poly.type
_entity_poly.pdbx_seq_one_letter_code
_entity_poly.pdbx_strand_id
1 'polypeptide(L)' 'LIRLRRAINLIVRGGKNFSEAAFESGFNSLSYFSRTFVKYYHVPPREWIKQRTGKL' A
#
# COMPACT_ATOMS: atom_id res chain seq x y z
N LEU A 1 -12.06 0.45 -0.57
CA LEU A 1 -11.69 1.86 -0.57
C LEU A 1 -10.87 2.18 -1.81
N ILE A 2 -11.36 3.14 -2.58
CA ILE A 2 -10.77 3.44 -3.89
C ILE A 2 -9.31 3.89 -3.79
N ARG A 3 -9.02 4.76 -2.83
CA ARG A 3 -7.65 5.25 -2.68
C ARG A 3 -6.68 4.13 -2.35
N LEU A 4 -7.11 3.22 -1.52
CA LEU A 4 -6.27 2.11 -1.11
C LEU A 4 -5.97 1.18 -2.29
N ARG A 5 -6.98 0.88 -3.09
CA ARG A 5 -6.78 0.04 -4.27
C ARG A 5 -5.84 0.70 -5.26
N ARG A 6 -5.98 2.01 -5.43
CA ARG A 6 -5.10 2.74 -6.32
C ARG A 6 -3.65 2.67 -5.85
N ALA A 7 -3.44 2.85 -4.55
CA ALA A 7 -2.09 2.75 -3.99
C ALA A 7 -1.50 1.37 -4.22
N ILE A 8 -2.28 0.34 -3.99
CA ILE A 8 -1.82 -1.02 -4.19
C ILE A 8 -1.44 -1.26 -5.65
N ASN A 9 -2.24 -0.79 -6.58
CA ASN A 9 -1.92 -0.93 -7.99
C ASN A 9 -0.63 -0.22 -8.36
N LEU A 10 -0.40 0.96 -7.79
CA LEU A 10 0.84 1.69 -8.05
C LEU A 10 2.05 0.94 -7.52
N ILE A 11 1.91 0.28 -6.41
CA ILE A 11 2.99 -0.50 -5.84
C ILE A 11 3.25 -1.77 -6.67
N VAL A 12 2.20 -2.50 -6.94
CA VAL A 12 2.33 -3.82 -7.57
C VAL A 12 2.65 -3.70 -9.05
N ARG A 13 1.95 -2.83 -9.75
CA ARG A 13 2.09 -2.71 -11.19
C ARG A 13 3.00 -1.58 -11.62
N GLY A 14 3.01 -0.50 -10.86
CA GLY A 14 3.77 0.68 -11.22
C GLY A 14 5.18 0.75 -10.67
N GLY A 15 5.54 -0.18 -9.79
CA GLY A 15 6.87 -0.19 -9.20
C GLY A 15 7.12 0.95 -8.23
N LYS A 16 6.08 1.61 -7.77
CA LYS A 16 6.23 2.73 -6.83
C LYS A 16 6.47 2.21 -5.42
N ASN A 17 7.20 3.00 -4.63
CA ASN A 17 7.35 2.64 -3.23
C ASN A 17 6.10 3.08 -2.44
N PHE A 18 6.06 2.73 -1.15
CA PHE A 18 4.87 3.02 -0.34
C PHE A 18 4.58 4.50 -0.24
N SER A 19 5.62 5.31 -0.05
CA SER A 19 5.43 6.75 0.07
C SER A 19 4.82 7.35 -1.18
N GLU A 20 5.39 7.02 -2.32
CA GLU A 20 4.91 7.54 -3.59
C GLU A 20 3.48 7.09 -3.86
N ALA A 21 3.22 5.82 -3.65
CA ALA A 21 1.88 5.27 -3.90
C ALA A 21 0.85 5.93 -3.00
N ALA A 22 1.19 6.12 -1.74
CA ALA A 22 0.26 6.74 -0.79
C ALA A 22 -0.08 8.16 -1.20
N PHE A 23 0.92 8.96 -1.48
CA PHE A 23 0.68 10.37 -1.83
C PHE A 23 -0.02 10.52 -3.17
N GLU A 24 0.36 9.71 -4.15
CA GLU A 24 -0.30 9.79 -5.45
C GLU A 24 -1.74 9.31 -5.41
N SER A 25 -2.09 8.51 -4.42
CA SER A 25 -3.45 8.01 -4.26
C SER A 25 -4.31 8.92 -3.39
N GLY A 26 -3.75 10.01 -2.90
CA GLY A 26 -4.52 10.99 -2.15
C GLY A 26 -4.43 10.87 -0.64
N PHE A 27 -3.52 10.05 -0.13
CA PHE A 27 -3.29 10.00 1.32
C PHE A 27 -2.40 11.14 1.73
N ASN A 28 -2.73 11.78 2.85
CA ASN A 28 -1.97 12.93 3.32
C ASN A 28 -0.71 12.54 4.06
N SER A 29 -0.64 11.34 4.57
CA SER A 29 0.55 10.89 5.28
C SER A 29 0.71 9.39 5.12
N LEU A 30 1.96 8.95 5.23
CA LEU A 30 2.25 7.52 5.16
C LEU A 30 1.69 6.78 6.36
N SER A 31 1.67 7.43 7.51
CA SER A 31 1.08 6.81 8.72
C SER A 31 -0.39 6.53 8.53
N TYR A 32 -1.12 7.46 7.96
CA TYR A 32 -2.54 7.27 7.71
C TYR A 32 -2.76 6.16 6.69
N PHE A 33 -1.93 6.14 5.66
CA PHE A 33 -1.99 5.08 4.66
C PHE A 33 -1.79 3.70 5.30
N SER A 34 -0.77 3.57 6.12
CA SER A 34 -0.47 2.29 6.78
C SER A 34 -1.60 1.86 7.68
N ARG A 35 -2.14 2.79 8.45
CA ARG A 35 -3.24 2.50 9.36
C ARG A 35 -4.48 2.04 8.60
N THR A 36 -4.79 2.71 7.51
CA THR A 36 -5.92 2.35 6.67
C THR A 36 -5.71 0.97 6.05
N PHE A 37 -4.49 0.71 5.61
CA PHE A 37 -4.16 -0.57 5.01
C PHE A 37 -4.39 -1.71 6.00
N VAL A 38 -3.92 -1.55 7.22
CA VAL A 38 -4.10 -2.58 8.25
C VAL A 38 -5.58 -2.80 8.54
N LYS A 39 -6.34 -1.71 8.55
CA LYS A 39 -7.77 -1.82 8.81
C LYS A 39 -8.48 -2.71 7.80
N TYR A 40 -8.09 -2.64 6.54
CA TYR A 40 -8.78 -3.38 5.49
C TYR A 40 -8.12 -4.72 5.16
N TYR A 41 -6.82 -4.83 5.33
CA TYR A 41 -6.09 -6.03 4.95
C TYR A 41 -5.58 -6.82 6.13
N HIS A 42 -5.64 -6.25 7.34
CA HIS A 42 -5.27 -6.91 8.59
C HIS A 42 -3.78 -7.19 8.71
N VAL A 43 -2.97 -6.63 7.82
CA VAL A 43 -1.51 -6.71 7.91
C VAL A 43 -0.95 -5.38 7.42
N PRO A 44 0.26 -4.99 7.87
CA PRO A 44 0.90 -3.79 7.37
C PRO A 44 1.25 -3.92 5.89
N PRO A 45 1.34 -2.81 5.15
CA PRO A 45 1.69 -2.87 3.74
C PRO A 45 3.00 -3.59 3.47
N ARG A 46 3.98 -3.39 4.34
CA ARG A 46 5.27 -4.05 4.18
C ARG A 46 5.14 -5.56 4.24
N GLU A 47 4.36 -6.05 5.20
CA GLU A 47 4.14 -7.48 5.33
C GLU A 47 3.36 -8.04 4.15
N TRP A 48 2.39 -7.29 3.69
CA TRP A 48 1.57 -7.72 2.56
C TRP A 48 2.41 -7.90 1.30
N ILE A 49 3.29 -6.93 1.02
CA ILE A 49 4.17 -7.00 -0.13
C ILE A 49 5.15 -8.16 0.02
N LYS A 50 5.69 -8.33 1.22
CA LYS A 50 6.63 -9.40 1.49
C LYS A 50 6.00 -10.77 1.24
N GLN A 51 4.75 -10.93 1.65
CA GLN A 51 4.04 -12.19 1.43
C GLN A 51 3.82 -12.46 -0.05
N ARG A 52 3.55 -11.40 -0.83
CA ARG A 52 3.34 -11.58 -2.25
C ARG A 52 4.60 -11.94 -3.01
N THR A 53 5.70 -11.29 -2.67
CA THR A 53 6.95 -11.47 -3.41
C THR A 53 7.90 -12.44 -2.77
N GLY A 54 7.70 -12.74 -1.51
CA GLY A 54 8.61 -13.59 -0.76
C GLY A 54 8.51 -15.07 -1.08
N LYS A 55 7.65 -15.41 -1.99
CA LYS A 55 7.46 -16.83 -2.35
C LYS A 55 8.43 -17.33 -3.38
N LEU A 56 9.29 -16.52 -3.77
CA LEU A 56 10.29 -16.90 -4.79
C LEU A 56 11.31 -17.91 -4.28
#